data_e8fb76611be34d2d29631181c19b57b6
#
_entry.id   e8fb76611be34d2d29631181c19b57b6
#
_cell.length_a   1.000
_cell.length_b   1.000
_cell.length_c   1.000
_cell.angle_alpha   90.00
_cell.angle_beta   90.00
_cell.angle_gamma   90.00
#
_symmetry.space_group_name_H-M   'P 1'
#
loop_
_entity.id
_entity.type
_entity.pdbx_description
1 polymer ?
#
loop_
_entity_poly.entity_id
_entity_poly.type
_entity_poly.pdbx_seq_one_letter_code
_entity_poly.pdbx_strand_id
1 'polypeptide(L)'
;HMVAKQLPGEIYLQNNRITTLQLGLPVTAENDTQKVNLSRPVAFAAEQTGSYPMQIKLFGVFDIRTVDVNVVEPDYVYPCGFQIGLYLKTDGVLAVNTQSITDIYGNEVNPCENIIRQGDYILAVNAEKVSSKGTLAEAVKKCGGTEVVFTILRNGQQFDVSVTPVMDEGGNYKIGLWVKDDAQGIGTMTYIDSSGGFGALGHGISDETTAGLLTIHDGRLYKTKIVSIIKGTEGTPGEFRS
;
A
#
# COMPACT_ATOMS: atom_id res chain seq x y z
N HIS A 1 16.47 1.71 29.80
CA HIS A 1 16.07 1.11 28.50
C HIS A 1 14.56 0.78 28.41
N MET A 2 13.92 0.31 29.49
CA MET A 2 12.47 0.03 29.54
C MET A 2 11.62 1.29 29.47
N VAL A 3 11.96 2.35 30.21
CA VAL A 3 11.22 3.64 30.24
C VAL A 3 11.28 4.35 28.88
N ALA A 4 12.43 4.31 28.19
CA ALA A 4 12.57 4.95 26.88
C ALA A 4 11.68 4.31 25.78
N LYS A 5 11.34 3.03 25.91
CA LYS A 5 10.43 2.33 24.96
C LYS A 5 8.95 2.68 25.16
N GLN A 6 8.57 3.20 26.33
CA GLN A 6 7.19 3.58 26.64
C GLN A 6 6.88 5.03 26.28
N LEU A 7 7.92 5.86 26.00
CA LEU A 7 7.74 7.23 25.59
C LEU A 7 7.59 7.34 24.08
N PRO A 8 6.58 8.06 23.55
CA PRO A 8 6.48 8.35 22.13
C PRO A 8 7.68 9.18 21.68
N GLY A 9 8.05 9.10 20.39
CA GLY A 9 9.06 9.96 19.76
C GLY A 9 8.56 11.37 19.53
N GLU A 10 7.26 11.47 19.30
CA GLU A 10 6.55 12.70 18.95
C GLU A 10 5.25 12.80 19.73
N ILE A 11 4.86 14.02 20.07
CA ILE A 11 3.57 14.36 20.70
C ILE A 11 2.95 15.47 19.86
N TYR A 12 1.67 15.32 19.51
CA TYR A 12 0.94 16.32 18.77
C TYR A 12 -0.03 17.08 19.69
N LEU A 13 0.07 18.40 19.69
CA LEU A 13 -0.82 19.32 20.42
C LEU A 13 -1.55 20.19 19.40
N GLN A 14 -2.82 20.50 19.69
CA GLN A 14 -3.57 21.44 18.87
C GLN A 14 -3.29 22.88 19.34
N ASN A 15 -3.08 23.77 18.35
CA ASN A 15 -2.95 25.19 18.61
C ASN A 15 -4.21 25.74 19.29
N ASN A 16 -4.03 26.67 20.23
CA ASN A 16 -5.10 27.32 21.02
C ASN A 16 -6.05 26.35 21.77
N ARG A 17 -5.60 25.11 22.02
CA ARG A 17 -6.35 24.13 22.81
C ARG A 17 -5.56 23.70 24.05
N ILE A 18 -6.24 23.65 25.20
CA ILE A 18 -5.65 23.11 26.42
C ILE A 18 -5.64 21.57 26.31
N THR A 19 -4.45 20.99 26.36
CA THR A 19 -4.26 19.53 26.36
C THR A 19 -3.59 19.13 27.68
N THR A 20 -4.16 18.16 28.39
CA THR A 20 -3.56 17.65 29.63
C THR A 20 -2.71 16.41 29.32
N LEU A 21 -1.44 16.46 29.67
CA LEU A 21 -0.50 15.34 29.56
C LEU A 21 -0.12 14.82 30.95
N GLN A 22 -0.04 13.49 31.04
CA GLN A 22 0.49 12.79 32.22
C GLN A 22 1.16 11.50 31.72
N LEU A 23 2.41 11.29 32.12
CA LEU A 23 3.15 10.10 31.71
C LEU A 23 3.16 9.00 32.78
N GLY A 24 2.65 9.26 33.96
CA GLY A 24 2.59 8.29 35.08
C GLY A 24 3.96 7.81 35.59
N LEU A 25 5.03 8.44 35.14
CA LEU A 25 6.42 8.15 35.48
C LEU A 25 7.03 9.39 36.13
N PRO A 26 8.06 9.26 37.01
CA PRO A 26 8.73 10.41 37.64
C PRO A 26 9.68 11.11 36.65
N VAL A 27 9.09 11.66 35.57
CA VAL A 27 9.83 12.32 34.50
C VAL A 27 9.54 13.80 34.41
N THR A 28 10.52 14.55 33.96
CA THR A 28 10.40 15.97 33.62
C THR A 28 10.69 16.14 32.13
N ALA A 29 9.97 17.05 31.49
CA ALA A 29 10.26 17.54 30.15
C ALA A 29 10.86 18.95 30.27
N GLU A 30 11.95 19.21 29.58
CA GLU A 30 12.59 20.53 29.60
C GLU A 30 13.14 20.92 28.22
N ASN A 31 13.15 22.20 27.97
CA ASN A 31 13.89 22.86 26.90
C ASN A 31 14.59 24.10 27.47
N ASP A 32 15.17 24.95 26.62
CA ASP A 32 15.93 26.14 27.03
C ASP A 32 15.12 27.15 27.85
N THR A 33 13.79 27.12 27.75
CA THR A 33 12.90 28.13 28.36
C THR A 33 11.93 27.56 29.38
N GLN A 34 11.67 26.27 29.36
CA GLN A 34 10.61 25.65 30.18
C GLN A 34 11.08 24.31 30.76
N LYS A 35 10.59 24.08 32.01
CA LYS A 35 10.76 22.79 32.67
C LYS A 35 9.44 22.37 33.33
N VAL A 36 8.98 21.18 32.99
CA VAL A 36 7.66 20.68 33.38
C VAL A 36 7.77 19.29 33.97
N ASN A 37 7.13 19.06 35.13
CA ASN A 37 7.07 17.74 35.74
C ASN A 37 5.83 16.98 35.27
N LEU A 38 6.04 15.92 34.50
CA LEU A 38 4.99 15.10 33.88
C LEU A 38 4.55 13.89 34.73
N SER A 39 5.04 13.76 35.96
CA SER A 39 4.56 12.74 36.90
C SER A 39 3.13 13.04 37.42
N ARG A 40 2.67 14.26 37.25
CA ARG A 40 1.31 14.73 37.57
C ARG A 40 0.66 15.28 36.30
N PRO A 41 -0.69 15.34 36.22
CA PRO A 41 -1.38 15.98 35.12
C PRO A 41 -0.92 17.44 34.94
N VAL A 42 -0.48 17.80 33.77
CA VAL A 42 -0.09 19.18 33.42
C VAL A 42 -0.88 19.61 32.20
N ALA A 43 -1.53 20.78 32.33
CA ALA A 43 -2.23 21.41 31.22
C ALA A 43 -1.25 22.21 30.36
N PHE A 44 -1.20 21.92 29.09
CA PHE A 44 -0.43 22.66 28.08
C PHE A 44 -1.39 23.49 27.24
N ALA A 45 -1.06 24.75 27.04
CA ALA A 45 -1.67 25.61 26.05
C ALA A 45 -0.56 26.10 25.12
N ALA A 46 -0.68 25.80 23.83
CA ALA A 46 0.25 26.25 22.82
C ALA A 46 -0.43 27.27 21.92
N GLU A 47 0.16 28.46 21.77
CA GLU A 47 -0.39 29.56 20.97
C GLU A 47 0.24 29.65 19.57
N GLN A 48 1.35 29.01 19.36
CA GLN A 48 2.08 29.03 18.08
C GLN A 48 2.32 27.63 17.55
N THR A 49 2.05 27.44 16.27
CA THR A 49 2.39 26.21 15.56
C THR A 49 3.90 26.07 15.40
N GLY A 50 4.39 24.85 15.43
CA GLY A 50 5.81 24.56 15.29
C GLY A 50 6.20 23.24 15.96
N SER A 51 7.47 22.88 15.82
CA SER A 51 8.06 21.72 16.49
C SER A 51 8.98 22.19 17.61
N TYR A 52 8.76 21.69 18.80
CA TYR A 52 9.47 22.07 20.02
C TYR A 52 10.13 20.81 20.61
N PRO A 53 11.44 20.63 20.41
CA PRO A 53 12.14 19.51 21.02
C PRO A 53 12.19 19.67 22.54
N MET A 54 11.77 18.64 23.26
CA MET A 54 11.76 18.58 24.71
C MET A 54 12.63 17.43 25.19
N GLN A 55 13.63 17.73 26.03
CA GLN A 55 14.44 16.70 26.65
C GLN A 55 13.69 16.07 27.82
N ILE A 56 13.48 14.77 27.75
CA ILE A 56 12.84 14.02 28.84
C ILE A 56 13.90 13.47 29.78
N LYS A 57 13.76 13.80 31.06
CA LYS A 57 14.67 13.37 32.14
C LYS A 57 13.94 12.55 33.19
N LEU A 58 14.53 11.45 33.62
CA LEU A 58 14.06 10.68 34.77
C LEU A 58 14.55 11.33 36.06
N PHE A 59 13.64 11.52 37.03
CA PHE A 59 13.87 12.24 38.28
C PHE A 59 14.45 13.66 38.08
N GLY A 60 14.30 14.23 36.88
CA GLY A 60 14.83 15.57 36.56
C GLY A 60 16.36 15.63 36.38
N VAL A 61 17.06 14.50 36.37
CA VAL A 61 18.53 14.42 36.32
C VAL A 61 19.06 13.56 35.20
N PHE A 62 18.46 12.38 34.94
CA PHE A 62 18.95 11.43 33.95
C PHE A 62 18.26 11.62 32.63
N ASP A 63 19.02 11.95 31.59
CA ASP A 63 18.50 12.07 30.23
C ASP A 63 18.00 10.70 29.71
N ILE A 64 16.77 10.67 29.22
CA ILE A 64 16.15 9.48 28.60
C ILE A 64 16.17 9.60 27.08
N ARG A 65 15.54 10.65 26.55
CA ARG A 65 15.45 10.94 25.13
C ARG A 65 14.87 12.33 24.88
N THR A 66 15.06 12.83 23.67
CA THR A 66 14.31 13.97 23.15
C THR A 66 12.98 13.51 22.56
N VAL A 67 11.92 14.25 22.83
CA VAL A 67 10.58 14.08 22.27
C VAL A 67 10.20 15.37 21.55
N ASP A 68 9.78 15.27 20.29
CA ASP A 68 9.35 16.42 19.53
C ASP A 68 7.87 16.71 19.82
N VAL A 69 7.60 17.88 20.38
CA VAL A 69 6.24 18.38 20.62
C VAL A 69 5.82 19.21 19.42
N ASN A 70 4.99 18.65 18.57
CA ASN A 70 4.49 19.28 17.35
C ASN A 70 3.16 19.98 17.65
N VAL A 71 3.13 21.30 17.58
CA VAL A 71 1.92 22.11 17.71
C VAL A 71 1.38 22.37 16.33
N VAL A 72 0.17 21.86 16.06
CA VAL A 72 -0.47 21.92 14.75
C VAL A 72 -1.81 22.65 14.81
N GLU A 73 -2.20 23.28 13.71
CA GLU A 73 -3.57 23.76 13.57
C GLU A 73 -4.56 22.59 13.61
N PRO A 74 -5.72 22.76 14.26
CA PRO A 74 -6.74 21.73 14.26
C PRO A 74 -7.25 21.50 12.82
N ASP A 75 -7.19 20.27 12.37
CA ASP A 75 -7.80 19.87 11.12
C ASP A 75 -9.17 19.24 11.40
N TYR A 76 -10.16 19.66 10.63
CA TYR A 76 -11.54 19.21 10.81
C TYR A 76 -11.96 18.33 9.65
N VAL A 77 -12.52 17.19 9.99
CA VAL A 77 -13.04 16.24 9.03
C VAL A 77 -14.52 15.96 9.27
N TYR A 78 -15.25 15.69 8.21
CA TYR A 78 -16.63 15.23 8.26
C TYR A 78 -16.63 13.70 8.28
N PRO A 79 -17.03 13.05 9.39
CA PRO A 79 -17.11 11.61 9.45
C PRO A 79 -18.19 11.12 8.49
N CYS A 80 -17.91 10.04 7.79
CA CYS A 80 -18.86 9.41 6.88
C CYS A 80 -18.72 7.88 6.93
N GLY A 81 -19.58 7.17 6.19
CA GLY A 81 -19.59 5.71 6.10
C GLY A 81 -20.06 5.26 4.72
N PHE A 82 -19.63 5.99 3.68
CA PHE A 82 -20.04 5.67 2.31
C PHE A 82 -19.27 4.49 1.77
N GLN A 83 -19.98 3.54 1.19
CA GLN A 83 -19.33 2.50 0.41
C GLN A 83 -18.82 3.05 -0.91
N ILE A 84 -17.61 2.65 -1.24
CA ILE A 84 -16.89 3.03 -2.45
C ILE A 84 -16.39 1.79 -3.18
N GLY A 85 -16.43 1.82 -4.50
CA GLY A 85 -15.72 0.88 -5.35
C GLY A 85 -14.29 1.33 -5.54
N LEU A 86 -13.38 0.39 -5.47
CA LEU A 86 -11.97 0.60 -5.71
C LEU A 86 -11.61 -0.06 -7.04
N TYR A 87 -10.94 0.68 -7.91
CA TYR A 87 -10.26 0.16 -9.08
C TYR A 87 -8.78 0.53 -8.95
N LEU A 88 -7.94 -0.46 -8.86
CA LEU A 88 -6.52 -0.30 -8.59
C LEU A 88 -5.71 -0.84 -9.75
N LYS A 89 -4.69 -0.10 -10.18
CA LYS A 89 -3.72 -0.54 -11.17
C LYS A 89 -2.43 -0.96 -10.49
N THR A 90 -1.90 -2.09 -10.90
CA THR A 90 -0.60 -2.57 -10.43
C THR A 90 0.56 -1.83 -11.08
N ASP A 91 1.71 -1.80 -10.42
CA ASP A 91 2.96 -1.33 -11.03
C ASP A 91 3.53 -2.44 -11.92
N GLY A 92 3.26 -2.34 -13.22
CA GLY A 92 3.51 -3.42 -14.18
C GLY A 92 2.37 -4.44 -14.23
N VAL A 93 2.62 -5.58 -14.84
CA VAL A 93 1.64 -6.64 -15.08
C VAL A 93 2.00 -7.87 -14.25
N LEU A 94 1.10 -8.28 -13.34
CA LEU A 94 1.31 -9.41 -12.42
C LEU A 94 1.13 -10.74 -13.14
N ALA A 95 2.13 -11.60 -13.12
CA ALA A 95 2.05 -12.97 -13.58
C ALA A 95 1.29 -13.83 -12.55
N VAL A 96 0.18 -14.43 -12.99
CA VAL A 96 -0.66 -15.26 -12.11
C VAL A 96 -0.52 -16.74 -12.36
N ASN A 97 -0.18 -17.14 -13.60
CA ASN A 97 0.08 -18.53 -13.94
C ASN A 97 0.80 -18.64 -15.30
N THR A 98 1.43 -19.77 -15.56
CA THR A 98 1.91 -20.16 -16.89
C THR A 98 1.14 -21.37 -17.41
N GLN A 99 1.03 -21.50 -18.73
CA GLN A 99 0.37 -22.64 -19.36
C GLN A 99 1.05 -23.03 -20.66
N SER A 100 0.90 -24.28 -21.05
CA SER A 100 1.29 -24.75 -22.38
C SER A 100 0.44 -24.11 -23.48
N ILE A 101 1.04 -23.96 -24.63
CA ILE A 101 0.44 -23.52 -25.90
C ILE A 101 0.66 -24.62 -26.89
N THR A 102 -0.38 -24.98 -27.66
CA THR A 102 -0.22 -25.85 -28.81
C THR A 102 0.38 -25.03 -29.96
N ASP A 103 1.57 -25.40 -30.42
CA ASP A 103 2.26 -24.72 -31.51
C ASP A 103 1.66 -25.13 -32.88
N ILE A 104 2.13 -24.50 -33.97
CA ILE A 104 1.68 -24.81 -35.35
C ILE A 104 1.99 -26.25 -35.81
N TYR A 105 2.78 -26.99 -35.06
CA TYR A 105 3.13 -28.39 -35.34
C TYR A 105 2.38 -29.38 -34.46
N GLY A 106 1.50 -28.88 -33.56
CA GLY A 106 0.70 -29.67 -32.62
C GLY A 106 1.45 -30.06 -31.35
N ASN A 107 2.61 -29.44 -31.05
CA ASN A 107 3.35 -29.71 -29.81
C ASN A 107 2.87 -28.81 -28.69
N GLU A 108 2.81 -29.35 -27.46
CA GLU A 108 2.56 -28.58 -26.26
C GLU A 108 3.87 -27.98 -25.75
N VAL A 109 3.97 -26.64 -25.78
CA VAL A 109 5.15 -25.88 -25.38
C VAL A 109 4.76 -24.83 -24.34
N ASN A 110 5.52 -24.72 -23.25
CA ASN A 110 5.37 -23.64 -22.26
C ASN A 110 6.60 -22.72 -22.29
N PRO A 111 6.59 -21.63 -23.05
CA PRO A 111 7.75 -20.75 -23.21
C PRO A 111 8.21 -20.08 -21.91
N CYS A 112 7.30 -19.86 -20.96
CA CYS A 112 7.60 -19.22 -19.68
C CYS A 112 7.96 -20.20 -18.56
N GLU A 113 7.96 -21.51 -18.81
CA GLU A 113 8.18 -22.52 -17.79
C GLU A 113 9.54 -22.34 -17.09
N ASN A 114 9.53 -22.30 -15.75
CA ASN A 114 10.71 -22.08 -14.91
C ASN A 114 11.43 -20.72 -15.12
N ILE A 115 10.97 -19.85 -16.00
CA ILE A 115 11.53 -18.53 -16.30
C ILE A 115 10.73 -17.45 -15.57
N ILE A 116 9.46 -17.30 -15.92
CA ILE A 116 8.52 -16.39 -15.25
C ILE A 116 7.67 -17.20 -14.29
N ARG A 117 7.51 -16.70 -13.06
CA ARG A 117 6.81 -17.38 -11.98
C ARG A 117 5.58 -16.62 -11.54
N GLN A 118 4.66 -17.33 -10.95
CA GLN A 118 3.54 -16.72 -10.26
C GLN A 118 4.04 -15.70 -9.21
N GLY A 119 3.48 -14.50 -9.22
CA GLY A 119 3.88 -13.40 -8.34
C GLY A 119 4.95 -12.46 -8.91
N ASP A 120 5.52 -12.75 -10.09
CA ASP A 120 6.40 -11.80 -10.76
C ASP A 120 5.60 -10.63 -11.33
N TYR A 121 6.13 -9.42 -11.22
CA TYR A 121 5.62 -8.27 -11.97
C TYR A 121 6.46 -8.05 -13.21
N ILE A 122 5.83 -7.99 -14.37
CA ILE A 122 6.47 -7.66 -15.64
C ILE A 122 6.44 -6.12 -15.77
N LEU A 123 7.60 -5.50 -15.71
CA LEU A 123 7.75 -4.05 -15.75
C LEU A 123 8.02 -3.52 -17.15
N ALA A 124 8.78 -4.28 -17.95
CA ALA A 124 9.14 -3.90 -19.32
C ALA A 124 9.34 -5.12 -20.22
N VAL A 125 9.23 -4.91 -21.53
CA VAL A 125 9.55 -5.84 -22.60
C VAL A 125 10.49 -5.17 -23.57
N ASN A 126 11.69 -5.73 -23.80
CA ASN A 126 12.76 -5.11 -24.61
C ASN A 126 13.02 -3.64 -24.22
N ALA A 127 13.10 -3.35 -22.92
CA ALA A 127 13.24 -2.03 -22.31
C ALA A 127 12.04 -1.07 -22.53
N GLU A 128 10.98 -1.45 -23.21
CA GLU A 128 9.74 -0.67 -23.30
C GLU A 128 8.85 -0.97 -22.10
N LYS A 129 8.43 0.08 -21.36
CA LYS A 129 7.58 -0.08 -20.16
C LYS A 129 6.23 -0.72 -20.51
N VAL A 130 5.84 -1.71 -19.70
CA VAL A 130 4.54 -2.38 -19.78
C VAL A 130 3.68 -1.96 -18.60
N SER A 131 2.48 -1.45 -18.89
CA SER A 131 1.54 -0.97 -17.88
C SER A 131 0.17 -1.65 -17.94
N SER A 132 -0.04 -2.54 -18.91
CA SER A 132 -1.31 -3.26 -19.07
C SER A 132 -1.13 -4.58 -19.81
N LYS A 133 -2.14 -5.46 -19.66
CA LYS A 133 -2.26 -6.71 -20.44
C LYS A 133 -2.17 -6.44 -21.95
N GLY A 134 -2.80 -5.35 -22.39
CA GLY A 134 -2.80 -4.97 -23.81
C GLY A 134 -1.40 -4.61 -24.31
N THR A 135 -0.67 -3.75 -23.58
CA THR A 135 0.70 -3.34 -23.94
C THR A 135 1.65 -4.54 -23.93
N LEU A 136 1.49 -5.48 -22.97
CA LEU A 136 2.25 -6.72 -22.94
C LEU A 136 1.99 -7.58 -24.18
N ALA A 137 0.72 -7.81 -24.52
CA ALA A 137 0.35 -8.63 -25.67
C ALA A 137 0.85 -8.04 -27.01
N GLU A 138 0.75 -6.70 -27.16
CA GLU A 138 1.28 -6.01 -28.34
C GLU A 138 2.81 -6.12 -28.44
N ALA A 139 3.53 -5.97 -27.33
CA ALA A 139 4.97 -6.11 -27.29
C ALA A 139 5.42 -7.52 -27.73
N VAL A 140 4.78 -8.57 -27.18
CA VAL A 140 5.05 -9.96 -27.56
C VAL A 140 4.74 -10.20 -29.06
N LYS A 141 3.61 -9.67 -29.55
CA LYS A 141 3.23 -9.81 -30.96
C LYS A 141 4.23 -9.14 -31.92
N LYS A 142 4.75 -7.95 -31.55
CA LYS A 142 5.74 -7.21 -32.37
C LYS A 142 7.06 -7.96 -32.52
N CYS A 143 7.41 -8.83 -31.59
CA CYS A 143 8.70 -9.55 -31.61
C CYS A 143 8.75 -10.66 -32.70
N GLY A 144 7.61 -11.07 -33.25
CA GLY A 144 7.59 -11.97 -34.41
C GLY A 144 8.30 -13.32 -34.19
N GLY A 145 8.25 -13.87 -32.98
CA GLY A 145 8.89 -15.14 -32.61
C GLY A 145 10.38 -15.04 -32.30
N THR A 146 10.97 -13.84 -32.30
CA THR A 146 12.33 -13.65 -31.83
C THR A 146 12.35 -13.66 -30.29
N GLU A 147 13.51 -13.93 -29.70
CA GLU A 147 13.72 -13.85 -28.26
C GLU A 147 13.36 -12.46 -27.73
N VAL A 148 12.64 -12.44 -26.62
CA VAL A 148 12.12 -11.23 -25.93
C VAL A 148 12.72 -11.14 -24.55
N VAL A 149 13.26 -10.00 -24.20
CA VAL A 149 13.78 -9.72 -22.86
C VAL A 149 12.69 -9.09 -22.01
N PHE A 150 12.33 -9.74 -20.91
CA PHE A 150 11.39 -9.25 -19.91
C PHE A 150 12.15 -8.71 -18.71
N THR A 151 11.93 -7.45 -18.36
CA THR A 151 12.36 -6.91 -17.06
C THR A 151 11.29 -7.26 -16.03
N ILE A 152 11.61 -8.08 -15.05
CA ILE A 152 10.69 -8.54 -14.01
C ILE A 152 11.12 -8.08 -12.63
N LEU A 153 10.13 -7.90 -11.74
CA LEU A 153 10.33 -7.69 -10.31
C LEU A 153 9.87 -8.94 -9.57
N ARG A 154 10.79 -9.61 -8.88
CA ARG A 154 10.54 -10.81 -8.06
C ARG A 154 11.11 -10.59 -6.66
N ASN A 155 10.29 -10.70 -5.62
CA ASN A 155 10.70 -10.53 -4.22
C ASN A 155 11.46 -9.21 -3.95
N GLY A 156 11.03 -8.11 -4.59
CA GLY A 156 11.67 -6.80 -4.46
C GLY A 156 12.96 -6.62 -5.27
N GLN A 157 13.39 -7.62 -6.03
CA GLN A 157 14.57 -7.55 -6.90
C GLN A 157 14.16 -7.49 -8.37
N GLN A 158 14.72 -6.54 -9.10
CA GLN A 158 14.51 -6.39 -10.52
C GLN A 158 15.65 -7.04 -11.31
N PHE A 159 15.32 -7.82 -12.34
CA PHE A 159 16.28 -8.44 -13.25
C PHE A 159 15.62 -8.80 -14.57
N ASP A 160 16.44 -9.13 -15.57
CA ASP A 160 15.98 -9.48 -16.89
C ASP A 160 15.95 -11.01 -17.08
N VAL A 161 14.94 -11.48 -17.82
CA VAL A 161 14.81 -12.86 -18.28
C VAL A 161 14.42 -12.88 -19.74
N SER A 162 14.88 -13.91 -20.47
CA SER A 162 14.58 -14.09 -21.89
C SER A 162 13.55 -15.19 -22.10
N VAL A 163 12.58 -14.92 -22.97
CA VAL A 163 11.56 -15.89 -23.40
C VAL A 163 11.41 -15.82 -24.91
N THR A 164 11.33 -16.95 -25.58
CA THR A 164 11.05 -17.02 -27.02
C THR A 164 9.58 -17.35 -27.22
N PRO A 165 8.77 -16.43 -27.79
CA PRO A 165 7.37 -16.70 -28.11
C PRO A 165 7.22 -17.81 -29.14
N VAL A 166 6.18 -18.63 -29.01
CA VAL A 166 5.83 -19.63 -29.98
C VAL A 166 4.58 -19.23 -30.78
N MET A 167 4.52 -19.63 -32.05
CA MET A 167 3.36 -19.39 -32.90
C MET A 167 2.32 -20.48 -32.62
N ASP A 168 1.10 -20.07 -32.26
CA ASP A 168 -0.03 -20.98 -32.07
C ASP A 168 -0.67 -21.38 -33.43
N GLU A 169 -1.60 -22.32 -33.41
CA GLU A 169 -2.34 -22.78 -34.61
C GLU A 169 -3.10 -21.62 -35.29
N GLY A 170 -3.42 -20.57 -34.61
CA GLY A 170 -4.08 -19.36 -35.14
C GLY A 170 -3.10 -18.34 -35.74
N GLY A 171 -1.80 -18.64 -35.81
CA GLY A 171 -0.76 -17.75 -36.34
C GLY A 171 -0.38 -16.59 -35.43
N ASN A 172 -0.71 -16.67 -34.15
CA ASN A 172 -0.36 -15.63 -33.18
C ASN A 172 0.83 -16.07 -32.32
N TYR A 173 1.77 -15.15 -32.11
CA TYR A 173 2.87 -15.36 -31.17
C TYR A 173 2.39 -15.23 -29.73
N LYS A 174 2.65 -16.23 -28.91
CA LYS A 174 2.24 -16.33 -27.51
C LYS A 174 3.39 -16.81 -26.63
N ILE A 175 3.31 -16.49 -25.34
CA ILE A 175 4.30 -16.92 -24.34
C ILE A 175 3.70 -17.82 -23.25
N GLY A 176 2.38 -18.12 -23.32
CA GLY A 176 1.71 -18.99 -22.35
C GLY A 176 1.65 -18.41 -20.94
N LEU A 177 1.38 -17.11 -20.80
CA LEU A 177 1.36 -16.41 -19.54
C LEU A 177 -0.02 -15.83 -19.24
N TRP A 178 -0.57 -16.17 -18.07
CA TRP A 178 -1.76 -15.53 -17.52
C TRP A 178 -1.35 -14.34 -16.65
N VAL A 179 -2.00 -13.20 -16.86
CA VAL A 179 -1.60 -11.96 -16.20
C VAL A 179 -2.78 -11.12 -15.72
N LYS A 180 -2.53 -10.31 -14.69
CA LYS A 180 -3.43 -9.28 -14.20
C LYS A 180 -2.69 -7.93 -14.17
N ASP A 181 -3.38 -6.84 -14.46
CA ASP A 181 -2.87 -5.46 -14.42
C ASP A 181 -3.74 -4.55 -13.56
N ASP A 182 -4.83 -5.10 -13.01
CA ASP A 182 -5.76 -4.39 -12.15
C ASP A 182 -6.30 -5.29 -11.03
N ALA A 183 -6.84 -4.63 -10.02
CA ALA A 183 -7.66 -5.25 -8.99
C ALA A 183 -8.85 -4.36 -8.69
N GLN A 184 -9.97 -4.99 -8.36
CA GLN A 184 -11.20 -4.30 -7.99
C GLN A 184 -11.62 -4.74 -6.60
N GLY A 185 -12.24 -3.83 -5.86
CA GLY A 185 -12.69 -4.10 -4.51
C GLY A 185 -13.74 -3.12 -4.03
N ILE A 186 -14.21 -3.35 -2.82
CA ILE A 186 -15.12 -2.45 -2.11
C ILE A 186 -14.39 -1.94 -0.87
N GLY A 187 -14.55 -0.63 -0.61
CA GLY A 187 -14.04 0.01 0.59
C GLY A 187 -15.11 0.86 1.27
N THR A 188 -14.74 1.44 2.40
CA THR A 188 -15.59 2.40 3.11
C THR A 188 -14.81 3.70 3.30
N MET A 189 -15.33 4.79 2.74
CA MET A 189 -14.84 6.14 3.01
C MET A 189 -15.24 6.52 4.44
N THR A 190 -14.26 6.84 5.30
CA THR A 190 -14.48 7.10 6.73
C THR A 190 -14.60 8.57 7.06
N TYR A 191 -13.95 9.44 6.29
CA TYR A 191 -14.06 10.89 6.44
C TYR A 191 -13.76 11.64 5.16
N ILE A 192 -14.21 12.88 5.11
CA ILE A 192 -13.88 13.88 4.09
C ILE A 192 -13.43 15.14 4.81
N ASP A 193 -12.36 15.78 4.38
CA ASP A 193 -11.89 17.06 4.87
C ASP A 193 -12.52 18.25 4.14
N SER A 194 -12.25 19.46 4.62
CA SER A 194 -12.79 20.70 4.05
C SER A 194 -12.22 21.03 2.67
N SER A 195 -11.11 20.43 2.27
CA SER A 195 -10.47 20.61 0.97
C SER A 195 -10.98 19.63 -0.11
N GLY A 196 -11.80 18.64 0.31
CA GLY A 196 -12.25 17.54 -0.54
C GLY A 196 -11.33 16.34 -0.52
N GLY A 197 -10.28 16.35 0.30
CA GLY A 197 -9.49 15.19 0.63
C GLY A 197 -10.34 14.19 1.42
N PHE A 198 -10.01 12.91 1.34
CA PHE A 198 -10.75 11.86 2.06
C PHE A 198 -9.80 10.81 2.61
N GLY A 199 -10.30 10.08 3.60
CA GLY A 199 -9.61 8.91 4.13
C GLY A 199 -10.54 7.72 4.27
N ALA A 200 -9.92 6.55 4.23
CA ALA A 200 -10.59 5.28 4.44
C ALA A 200 -9.71 4.37 5.29
N LEU A 201 -10.32 3.61 6.17
CA LEU A 201 -9.62 2.52 6.85
C LEU A 201 -9.60 1.30 5.93
N GLY A 202 -8.45 0.66 5.83
CA GLY A 202 -8.27 -0.48 4.95
C GLY A 202 -7.18 -1.42 5.47
N HIS A 203 -6.96 -2.46 4.72
CA HIS A 203 -5.88 -3.43 4.91
C HIS A 203 -5.11 -3.58 3.59
N GLY A 204 -3.97 -4.26 3.63
CA GLY A 204 -3.25 -4.62 2.41
C GLY A 204 -4.15 -5.43 1.47
N ILE A 205 -4.14 -5.09 0.18
CA ILE A 205 -4.91 -5.80 -0.83
C ILE A 205 -4.02 -6.89 -1.43
N SER A 206 -4.46 -8.14 -1.30
CA SER A 206 -3.76 -9.30 -1.84
C SER A 206 -4.46 -9.81 -3.09
N ASP A 207 -3.68 -10.34 -4.03
CA ASP A 207 -4.22 -11.07 -5.16
C ASP A 207 -4.66 -12.48 -4.70
N GLU A 208 -5.86 -12.89 -5.07
CA GLU A 208 -6.43 -14.17 -4.65
C GLU A 208 -5.66 -15.39 -5.20
N THR A 209 -5.02 -15.24 -6.36
CA THR A 209 -4.30 -16.33 -7.02
C THR A 209 -2.90 -16.51 -6.46
N THR A 210 -2.18 -15.38 -6.24
CA THR A 210 -0.80 -15.40 -5.77
C THR A 210 -0.66 -15.34 -4.26
N ALA A 211 -1.74 -14.97 -3.54
CA ALA A 211 -1.79 -14.66 -2.11
C ALA A 211 -0.80 -13.53 -1.68
N GLY A 212 -0.14 -12.90 -2.64
CA GLY A 212 0.80 -11.80 -2.41
C GLY A 212 0.09 -10.46 -2.31
N LEU A 213 0.66 -9.54 -1.51
CA LEU A 213 0.21 -8.14 -1.50
C LEU A 213 0.46 -7.51 -2.87
N LEU A 214 -0.55 -6.79 -3.37
CA LEU A 214 -0.42 -6.07 -4.64
C LEU A 214 0.42 -4.81 -4.47
N THR A 215 1.35 -4.61 -5.40
CA THR A 215 2.05 -3.34 -5.56
C THR A 215 1.21 -2.42 -6.44
N ILE A 216 0.63 -1.40 -5.84
CA ILE A 216 -0.34 -0.50 -6.49
C ILE A 216 0.40 0.75 -6.95
N HIS A 217 0.17 1.12 -8.23
CA HIS A 217 0.72 2.33 -8.83
C HIS A 217 -0.30 3.48 -8.87
N ASP A 218 -1.58 3.17 -9.16
CA ASP A 218 -2.64 4.15 -9.33
C ASP A 218 -3.98 3.53 -8.90
N GLY A 219 -4.96 4.37 -8.62
CA GLY A 219 -6.28 3.91 -8.23
C GLY A 219 -7.37 4.94 -8.51
N ARG A 220 -8.59 4.46 -8.65
CA ARG A 220 -9.79 5.28 -8.80
C ARG A 220 -10.87 4.82 -7.84
N LEU A 221 -11.59 5.79 -7.32
CA LEU A 221 -12.78 5.56 -6.52
C LEU A 221 -14.04 5.73 -7.38
N TYR A 222 -14.98 4.84 -7.16
CA TYR A 222 -16.28 4.87 -7.83
C TYR A 222 -17.40 4.86 -6.79
N LYS A 223 -18.48 5.55 -7.11
CA LYS A 223 -19.71 5.40 -6.36
C LYS A 223 -20.27 4.00 -6.62
N THR A 224 -20.56 3.27 -5.55
CA THR A 224 -21.15 1.94 -5.62
C THR A 224 -22.61 1.93 -5.22
N LYS A 225 -23.31 0.88 -5.63
CA LYS A 225 -24.63 0.55 -5.14
C LYS A 225 -24.60 -0.86 -4.62
N ILE A 226 -24.97 -1.05 -3.35
CA ILE A 226 -25.12 -2.39 -2.77
C ILE A 226 -26.27 -3.10 -3.50
N VAL A 227 -25.97 -4.25 -4.08
CA VAL A 227 -26.97 -5.10 -4.73
C VAL A 227 -27.53 -6.13 -3.73
N SER A 228 -26.65 -6.69 -2.91
CA SER A 228 -27.07 -7.64 -1.86
C SER A 228 -26.11 -7.65 -0.68
N ILE A 229 -26.60 -8.12 0.47
CA ILE A 229 -25.83 -8.27 1.69
C ILE A 229 -25.98 -9.74 2.14
N ILE A 230 -24.85 -10.42 2.29
CA ILE A 230 -24.78 -11.73 2.94
C ILE A 230 -24.39 -11.48 4.38
N LYS A 231 -25.30 -11.80 5.32
CA LYS A 231 -25.00 -11.63 6.74
C LYS A 231 -23.97 -12.64 7.20
N GLY A 232 -23.02 -12.19 8.00
CA GLY A 232 -22.09 -13.10 8.68
C GLY A 232 -22.79 -13.98 9.71
N THR A 233 -22.21 -15.14 9.94
CA THR A 233 -22.54 -16.06 11.01
C THR A 233 -21.31 -16.33 11.85
N GLU A 234 -21.44 -16.99 13.00
CA GLU A 234 -20.28 -17.32 13.83
C GLU A 234 -19.24 -18.13 13.02
N GLY A 235 -18.00 -17.60 12.98
CA GLY A 235 -16.91 -18.18 12.20
C GLY A 235 -16.92 -17.91 10.69
N THR A 236 -17.94 -17.24 10.16
CA THR A 236 -18.04 -16.89 8.74
C THR A 236 -18.38 -15.40 8.59
N PRO A 237 -17.44 -14.55 8.12
CA PRO A 237 -17.71 -13.12 7.92
C PRO A 237 -18.80 -12.89 6.86
N GLY A 238 -19.52 -11.77 7.02
CA GLY A 238 -20.48 -11.32 6.02
C GLY A 238 -19.81 -10.72 4.80
N GLU A 239 -20.57 -10.60 3.71
CA GLU A 239 -20.10 -10.09 2.43
C GLU A 239 -21.10 -9.08 1.84
N PHE A 240 -20.58 -8.02 1.25
CA PHE A 240 -21.35 -7.12 0.39
C PHE A 240 -21.12 -7.49 -1.08
N ARG A 241 -22.20 -7.51 -1.86
CA ARG A 241 -22.13 -7.63 -3.32
C ARG A 241 -22.61 -6.33 -3.98
N SER A 242 -21.83 -5.82 -4.89
CA SER A 242 -22.06 -4.57 -5.63
C SER A 242 -22.04 -4.82 -7.14
#